data_83c82b95302aedea99f1b9fc6632b19a
#
_entry.id   83c82b95302aedea99f1b9fc6632b19a
#
_cell.length_a   1.000
_cell.length_b   1.000
_cell.length_c   1.000
_cell.angle_alpha   90.00
_cell.angle_beta   90.00
_cell.angle_gamma   90.00
#
_symmetry.space_group_name_H-M   'P 1'
#
loop_
_entity.id
_entity.type
_entity.pdbx_description
1 polymer ?
#
loop_
_entity_poly.entity_id
_entity_poly.type
_entity_poly.pdbx_seq_one_letter_code
_entity_poly.pdbx_strand_id
1 'polypeptide(L)'
;MSVSLWSLAAYTLQLAALVTVAFAAIWMLSIRMPRHSLRLWQTVLAIALLVPLAQPANVEPSALQVLTGSFSAAALVPDGSWIVPAGLGPERIVLLIVLAGIVARLLWLGLGLIKLRSILARAAVDDGFADIIGELTRSLGVTAVVRVSDDLEGPATVGLRNPVVLLPRSVRQMSAAVQRAILCHELLHVKRRDWLQTLGEEVWRSLLWFHPHAHLVASKLSLAREMVVDEATILITRDRRAYAEALLAFSNPQPHVIGVTPFIGRRTLGHRISLIAEEGSMSRHRAVVSAFLALVALIAITAAAIDRFPMFATLQAQSVVYKPGNGVSLPEVVKEAKPGYTPAAMQAKIQGSVWLACVVDETGDITDVEVTRSLDTEYGLDQAAIDAARQWKFKPGRKDGKPVAVRITLELTFRLRK
;
A
#
# COMPACT_ATOMS: atom_id res chain seq x y z
N MET A 1 -16.11 6.23 4.59
CA MET A 1 -15.22 5.03 4.44
C MET A 1 -14.45 4.89 5.74
N SER A 2 -14.71 3.88 6.53
CA SER A 2 -13.97 3.62 7.78
C SER A 2 -12.74 2.77 7.47
N VAL A 3 -11.57 3.19 7.98
CA VAL A 3 -10.36 2.37 7.94
C VAL A 3 -10.53 1.23 8.93
N SER A 4 -10.45 0.00 8.47
CA SER A 4 -10.53 -1.22 9.27
C SER A 4 -9.18 -1.94 9.32
N LEU A 5 -9.01 -2.91 10.22
CA LEU A 5 -7.83 -3.78 10.21
C LEU A 5 -7.70 -4.54 8.89
N TRP A 6 -8.83 -4.90 8.28
CA TRP A 6 -8.84 -5.51 6.94
C TRP A 6 -8.26 -4.57 5.89
N SER A 7 -8.64 -3.28 5.88
CA SER A 7 -8.09 -2.30 4.94
C SER A 7 -6.56 -2.21 5.04
N LEU A 8 -6.02 -2.23 6.27
CA LEU A 8 -4.57 -2.22 6.50
C LEU A 8 -3.91 -3.51 5.99
N ALA A 9 -4.50 -4.67 6.29
CA ALA A 9 -4.00 -5.97 5.84
C ALA A 9 -4.04 -6.09 4.31
N ALA A 10 -5.15 -5.73 3.67
CA ALA A 10 -5.31 -5.73 2.22
C ALA A 10 -4.27 -4.83 1.53
N TYR A 11 -4.09 -3.60 2.01
CA TYR A 11 -3.06 -2.70 1.50
C TYR A 11 -1.64 -3.29 1.66
N THR A 12 -1.38 -3.96 2.78
CA THR A 12 -0.11 -4.65 3.02
C THR A 12 0.16 -5.72 1.98
N LEU A 13 -0.83 -6.54 1.65
CA LEU A 13 -0.72 -7.59 0.64
C LEU A 13 -0.55 -7.01 -0.77
N GLN A 14 -1.33 -5.97 -1.12
CA GLN A 14 -1.22 -5.27 -2.39
C GLN A 14 0.17 -4.65 -2.58
N LEU A 15 0.71 -3.97 -1.57
CA LEU A 15 2.04 -3.39 -1.62
C LEU A 15 3.14 -4.46 -1.66
N ALA A 16 2.99 -5.56 -0.93
CA ALA A 16 3.91 -6.69 -0.97
C ALA A 16 3.97 -7.31 -2.38
N ALA A 17 2.83 -7.55 -3.01
CA ALA A 17 2.74 -8.07 -4.39
C ALA A 17 3.42 -7.12 -5.38
N LEU A 18 3.13 -5.82 -5.31
CA LEU A 18 3.73 -4.79 -6.16
C LEU A 18 5.25 -4.76 -6.04
N VAL A 19 5.78 -4.76 -4.80
CA VAL A 19 7.22 -4.76 -4.54
C VAL A 19 7.89 -6.05 -5.02
N THR A 20 7.26 -7.19 -4.82
CA THR A 20 7.78 -8.49 -5.30
C THR A 20 7.91 -8.50 -6.82
N VAL A 21 6.89 -8.02 -7.55
CA VAL A 21 6.94 -7.93 -9.02
C VAL A 21 7.99 -6.93 -9.47
N ALA A 22 8.17 -5.81 -8.76
CA ALA A 22 9.24 -4.85 -9.08
C ALA A 22 10.64 -5.49 -8.97
N PHE A 23 10.90 -6.27 -7.91
CA PHE A 23 12.16 -7.02 -7.79
C PHE A 23 12.31 -8.09 -8.87
N ALA A 24 11.27 -8.85 -9.15
CA ALA A 24 11.27 -9.85 -10.21
C ALA A 24 11.57 -9.20 -11.58
N ALA A 25 10.95 -8.07 -11.87
CA ALA A 25 11.19 -7.32 -13.11
C ALA A 25 12.64 -6.84 -13.22
N ILE A 26 13.22 -6.28 -12.15
CA ILE A 26 14.62 -5.85 -12.13
C ILE A 26 15.54 -7.05 -12.39
N TRP A 27 15.27 -8.18 -11.76
CA TRP A 27 16.09 -9.38 -11.88
C TRP A 27 15.96 -10.04 -13.26
N MET A 28 14.72 -10.31 -13.72
CA MET A 28 14.46 -11.01 -15.00
C MET A 28 14.87 -10.17 -16.21
N LEU A 29 14.59 -8.87 -16.17
CA LEU A 29 14.89 -7.96 -17.28
C LEU A 29 16.32 -7.39 -17.21
N SER A 30 17.06 -7.77 -16.17
CA SER A 30 18.45 -7.29 -15.93
C SER A 30 18.56 -5.76 -16.03
N ILE A 31 17.67 -5.04 -15.35
CA ILE A 31 17.65 -3.56 -15.37
C ILE A 31 18.85 -3.03 -14.58
N ARG A 32 19.98 -2.86 -15.25
CA ARG A 32 21.24 -2.39 -14.62
C ARG A 32 21.42 -0.87 -14.68
N MET A 33 20.73 -0.19 -15.61
CA MET A 33 20.88 1.27 -15.78
C MET A 33 20.23 2.04 -14.63
N PRO A 34 20.96 2.91 -13.90
CA PRO A 34 20.45 3.63 -12.73
C PRO A 34 19.16 4.42 -13.01
N ARG A 35 19.09 5.11 -14.17
CA ARG A 35 17.93 5.92 -14.56
C ARG A 35 16.65 5.09 -14.73
N HIS A 36 16.73 3.86 -15.24
CA HIS A 36 15.58 2.98 -15.40
C HIS A 36 15.16 2.37 -14.08
N SER A 37 16.11 1.98 -13.24
CA SER A 37 15.85 1.52 -11.87
C SER A 37 15.15 2.62 -11.05
N LEU A 38 15.61 3.86 -11.12
CA LEU A 38 14.98 4.99 -10.43
C LEU A 38 13.54 5.19 -10.90
N ARG A 39 13.29 5.22 -12.22
CA ARG A 39 11.95 5.38 -12.78
C ARG A 39 11.01 4.24 -12.34
N LEU A 40 11.51 3.01 -12.33
CA LEU A 40 10.72 1.86 -11.87
C LEU A 40 10.28 2.04 -10.41
N TRP A 41 11.22 2.39 -9.51
CA TRP A 41 10.89 2.61 -8.10
C TRP A 41 9.99 3.82 -7.87
N GLN A 42 10.13 4.88 -8.68
CA GLN A 42 9.19 6.01 -8.68
C GLN A 42 7.78 5.59 -9.12
N THR A 43 7.69 4.72 -10.13
CA THR A 43 6.42 4.13 -10.57
C THR A 43 5.79 3.28 -9.47
N VAL A 44 6.59 2.43 -8.78
CA VAL A 44 6.13 1.65 -7.63
C VAL A 44 5.57 2.56 -6.53
N LEU A 45 6.27 3.65 -6.19
CA LEU A 45 5.79 4.62 -5.20
C LEU A 45 4.49 5.29 -5.66
N ALA A 46 4.42 5.72 -6.92
CA ALA A 46 3.21 6.36 -7.48
C ALA A 46 2.00 5.42 -7.44
N ILE A 47 2.17 4.16 -7.87
CA ILE A 47 1.13 3.14 -7.78
C ILE A 47 0.73 2.92 -6.33
N ALA A 48 1.67 2.76 -5.40
CA ALA A 48 1.40 2.57 -3.98
C ALA A 48 0.56 3.71 -3.37
N LEU A 49 0.81 4.96 -3.80
CA LEU A 49 0.01 6.12 -3.37
C LEU A 49 -1.39 6.16 -4.00
N LEU A 50 -1.54 5.64 -5.23
CA LEU A 50 -2.81 5.66 -5.97
C LEU A 50 -3.70 4.45 -5.67
N VAL A 51 -3.14 3.33 -5.24
CA VAL A 51 -3.88 2.10 -4.92
C VAL A 51 -5.08 2.33 -3.99
N PRO A 52 -5.00 3.11 -2.88
CA PRO A 52 -6.16 3.36 -2.04
C PRO A 52 -7.29 4.11 -2.74
N LEU A 53 -6.99 4.91 -3.78
CA LEU A 53 -7.96 5.67 -4.56
C LEU A 53 -8.60 4.85 -5.68
N ALA A 54 -7.92 3.81 -6.13
CA ALA A 54 -8.37 2.93 -7.21
C ALA A 54 -9.24 1.75 -6.73
N GLN A 55 -9.61 1.72 -5.44
CA GLN A 55 -10.41 0.62 -4.89
C GLN A 55 -11.86 0.69 -5.41
N PRO A 56 -12.46 -0.45 -5.79
CA PRO A 56 -13.86 -0.50 -6.18
C PRO A 56 -14.78 -0.14 -5.03
N ALA A 57 -15.85 0.60 -5.31
CA ALA A 57 -16.80 1.07 -4.31
C ALA A 57 -17.68 -0.06 -3.74
N ASN A 58 -17.96 -1.10 -4.56
CA ASN A 58 -18.80 -2.24 -4.20
C ASN A 58 -18.09 -3.51 -4.63
N VAL A 59 -17.72 -4.38 -3.70
CA VAL A 59 -17.12 -5.68 -3.97
C VAL A 59 -17.95 -6.75 -3.28
N GLU A 60 -18.42 -7.72 -4.03
CA GLU A 60 -18.95 -8.96 -3.45
C GLU A 60 -17.83 -9.74 -2.75
N PRO A 61 -18.10 -10.37 -1.61
CA PRO A 61 -17.08 -11.12 -0.88
C PRO A 61 -16.50 -12.24 -1.75
N SER A 62 -15.20 -12.16 -2.03
CA SER A 62 -14.50 -13.23 -2.75
C SER A 62 -14.45 -14.52 -1.92
N ALA A 63 -14.30 -15.68 -2.60
CA ALA A 63 -14.25 -17.00 -1.95
C ALA A 63 -13.20 -17.09 -0.80
N LEU A 64 -12.14 -16.28 -0.83
CA LEU A 64 -11.15 -16.22 0.23
C LEU A 64 -11.69 -15.56 1.52
N GLN A 65 -12.61 -14.60 1.40
CA GLN A 65 -13.29 -13.97 2.54
C GLN A 65 -14.24 -14.95 3.23
N VAL A 66 -14.83 -15.87 2.47
CA VAL A 66 -15.66 -16.97 3.04
C VAL A 66 -14.78 -17.93 3.86
N LEU A 67 -13.57 -18.24 3.41
CA LEU A 67 -12.64 -19.12 4.12
C LEU A 67 -12.02 -18.46 5.37
N THR A 68 -11.74 -17.16 5.34
CA THR A 68 -11.21 -16.42 6.50
C THR A 68 -12.30 -16.02 7.49
N GLY A 69 -13.54 -15.84 7.04
CA GLY A 69 -14.71 -15.61 7.91
C GLY A 69 -15.06 -16.83 8.79
N SER A 70 -14.57 -18.02 8.44
CA SER A 70 -14.73 -19.23 9.26
C SER A 70 -13.79 -19.28 10.48
N PHE A 71 -12.75 -18.45 10.51
CA PHE A 71 -11.94 -18.23 11.72
C PHE A 71 -12.54 -17.08 12.54
N SER A 72 -13.68 -17.36 13.16
CA SER A 72 -14.21 -16.52 14.23
C SER A 72 -13.20 -16.55 15.38
N ALA A 73 -12.53 -15.44 15.63
CA ALA A 73 -11.68 -15.26 16.81
C ALA A 73 -12.43 -15.44 18.15
N ALA A 74 -13.74 -15.68 18.11
CA ALA A 74 -14.58 -15.98 19.25
C ALA A 74 -14.37 -17.39 19.85
N ALA A 75 -13.64 -18.28 19.17
CA ALA A 75 -13.46 -19.67 19.60
C ALA A 75 -12.18 -19.92 20.44
N LEU A 76 -11.36 -18.90 20.71
CA LEU A 76 -10.07 -19.05 21.42
C LEU A 76 -9.90 -18.07 22.61
N VAL A 77 -10.99 -17.58 23.21
CA VAL A 77 -10.87 -16.90 24.50
C VAL A 77 -11.24 -17.91 25.59
N PRO A 78 -10.27 -18.47 26.32
CA PRO A 78 -10.56 -19.10 27.60
C PRO A 78 -11.14 -18.03 28.53
N ASP A 79 -12.09 -18.43 29.37
CA ASP A 79 -12.76 -17.61 30.40
C ASP A 79 -11.79 -16.99 31.42
N GLY A 80 -10.92 -16.11 30.95
CA GLY A 80 -10.06 -15.26 31.72
C GLY A 80 -10.45 -13.81 31.46
N SER A 81 -11.37 -13.30 32.26
CA SER A 81 -11.87 -11.91 32.20
C SER A 81 -10.73 -10.90 32.42
N TRP A 82 -10.05 -10.52 31.35
CA TRP A 82 -9.39 -9.23 31.30
C TRP A 82 -10.49 -8.19 31.15
N ILE A 83 -10.72 -7.41 32.19
CA ILE A 83 -11.64 -6.27 32.18
C ILE A 83 -11.05 -5.24 31.21
N VAL A 84 -11.34 -5.39 29.91
CA VAL A 84 -11.15 -4.33 28.93
C VAL A 84 -12.26 -3.32 29.21
N PRO A 85 -11.94 -2.04 29.47
CA PRO A 85 -12.96 -1.02 29.71
C PRO A 85 -14.00 -1.08 28.59
N ALA A 86 -15.28 -1.12 28.93
CA ALA A 86 -16.40 -1.14 28.00
C ALA A 86 -16.30 0.07 27.07
N GLY A 87 -15.73 -0.10 25.87
CA GLY A 87 -15.57 0.99 24.89
C GLY A 87 -14.47 0.83 23.85
N LEU A 88 -13.35 0.15 24.13
CA LEU A 88 -12.22 0.02 23.19
C LEU A 88 -12.06 -1.46 22.77
N GLY A 89 -12.70 -1.84 21.68
CA GLY A 89 -12.43 -3.13 21.04
C GLY A 89 -10.97 -3.21 20.54
N PRO A 90 -10.40 -4.44 20.39
CA PRO A 90 -9.00 -4.65 20.00
C PRO A 90 -8.65 -3.93 18.68
N GLU A 91 -9.58 -3.81 17.76
CA GLU A 91 -9.41 -3.08 16.50
C GLU A 91 -9.11 -1.61 16.73
N ARG A 92 -9.83 -0.94 17.63
CA ARG A 92 -9.60 0.48 17.96
C ARG A 92 -8.26 0.69 18.64
N ILE A 93 -7.82 -0.25 19.47
CA ILE A 93 -6.50 -0.20 20.12
C ILE A 93 -5.39 -0.25 19.06
N VAL A 94 -5.47 -1.16 18.10
CA VAL A 94 -4.49 -1.27 17.00
C VAL A 94 -4.47 0.01 16.17
N LEU A 95 -5.63 0.55 15.79
CA LEU A 95 -5.72 1.80 15.03
C LEU A 95 -5.12 2.98 15.80
N LEU A 96 -5.34 3.07 17.12
CA LEU A 96 -4.73 4.08 17.97
C LEU A 96 -3.20 3.95 18.03
N ILE A 97 -2.67 2.72 18.13
CA ILE A 97 -1.22 2.47 18.08
C ILE A 97 -0.64 2.93 16.74
N VAL A 98 -1.30 2.59 15.62
CA VAL A 98 -0.88 3.02 14.29
C VAL A 98 -0.86 4.55 14.21
N LEU A 99 -1.92 5.21 14.65
CA LEU A 99 -2.02 6.67 14.65
C LEU A 99 -0.95 7.33 15.54
N ALA A 100 -0.75 6.81 16.76
CA ALA A 100 0.28 7.29 17.66
C ALA A 100 1.69 7.18 17.05
N GLY A 101 1.98 6.07 16.36
CA GLY A 101 3.23 5.88 15.64
C GLY A 101 3.40 6.85 14.47
N ILE A 102 2.34 7.14 13.71
CA ILE A 102 2.35 8.18 12.65
C ILE A 102 2.70 9.54 13.25
N VAL A 103 2.00 9.95 14.32
CA VAL A 103 2.24 11.23 15.00
C VAL A 103 3.67 11.30 15.50
N ALA A 104 4.17 10.27 16.20
CA ALA A 104 5.54 10.21 16.70
C ALA A 104 6.59 10.35 15.57
N ARG A 105 6.36 9.69 14.43
CA ARG A 105 7.25 9.78 13.25
C ARG A 105 7.22 11.15 12.59
N LEU A 106 6.05 11.79 12.48
CA LEU A 106 5.94 13.14 11.93
C LEU A 106 6.56 14.18 12.87
N LEU A 107 6.39 14.04 14.19
CA LEU A 107 7.08 14.87 15.17
C LEU A 107 8.59 14.71 15.08
N TRP A 108 9.09 13.46 14.97
CA TRP A 108 10.50 13.20 14.76
C TRP A 108 11.05 13.86 13.50
N LEU A 109 10.32 13.78 12.38
CA LEU A 109 10.66 14.47 11.12
C LEU A 109 10.70 16.00 11.33
N GLY A 110 9.70 16.55 12.03
CA GLY A 110 9.64 17.97 12.38
C GLY A 110 10.84 18.43 13.20
N LEU A 111 11.22 17.69 14.23
CA LEU A 111 12.42 17.94 15.04
C LEU A 111 13.69 17.91 14.19
N GLY A 112 13.80 16.95 13.25
CA GLY A 112 14.91 16.87 12.29
C GLY A 112 14.99 18.12 11.42
N LEU A 113 13.86 18.63 10.91
CA LEU A 113 13.81 19.87 10.12
C LEU A 113 14.17 21.11 10.94
N ILE A 114 13.76 21.19 12.20
CA ILE A 114 14.14 22.28 13.11
C ILE A 114 15.64 22.26 13.34
N LYS A 115 16.23 21.08 13.61
CA LYS A 115 17.68 20.93 13.78
C LYS A 115 18.44 21.31 12.53
N LEU A 116 17.96 20.89 11.35
CA LEU A 116 18.56 21.27 10.06
C LEU A 116 18.53 22.78 9.85
N ARG A 117 17.43 23.47 10.19
CA ARG A 117 17.36 24.94 10.17
C ARG A 117 18.39 25.58 11.10
N SER A 118 18.60 25.00 12.28
CA SER A 118 19.62 25.47 13.23
C SER A 118 21.04 25.33 12.68
N ILE A 119 21.35 24.21 12.00
CA ILE A 119 22.65 24.00 11.33
C ILE A 119 22.82 25.04 10.21
N LEU A 120 21.80 25.23 9.36
CA LEU A 120 21.82 26.23 8.28
C LEU A 120 22.06 27.65 8.80
N ALA A 121 21.45 28.02 9.94
CA ALA A 121 21.62 29.36 10.55
C ALA A 121 23.03 29.60 11.06
N ARG A 122 23.74 28.55 11.52
CA ARG A 122 25.11 28.62 12.05
C ARG A 122 26.19 28.45 10.97
N ALA A 123 25.82 27.86 9.83
CA ALA A 123 26.75 27.63 8.75
C ALA A 123 27.21 28.95 8.09
N ALA A 124 28.53 29.13 7.95
CA ALA A 124 29.11 30.31 7.34
C ALA A 124 29.11 30.17 5.80
N VAL A 125 28.89 31.30 5.11
CA VAL A 125 29.14 31.38 3.66
C VAL A 125 30.63 31.28 3.43
N ASP A 126 31.02 30.54 2.43
CA ASP A 126 32.41 30.27 2.13
C ASP A 126 32.75 30.56 0.66
N ASP A 127 33.51 31.63 0.44
CA ASP A 127 33.93 32.07 -0.90
C ASP A 127 35.12 31.25 -1.44
N GLY A 128 35.75 30.39 -0.64
CA GLY A 128 36.87 29.55 -1.05
C GLY A 128 36.58 28.55 -2.17
N PHE A 129 35.28 28.35 -2.46
CA PHE A 129 34.82 27.50 -3.58
C PHE A 129 34.24 28.29 -4.75
N ALA A 130 34.35 29.64 -4.74
CA ALA A 130 33.65 30.53 -5.68
C ALA A 130 33.94 30.20 -7.16
N ASP A 131 35.17 29.91 -7.50
CA ASP A 131 35.57 29.60 -8.87
C ASP A 131 34.97 28.28 -9.36
N ILE A 132 35.07 27.21 -8.54
CA ILE A 132 34.54 25.88 -8.88
C ILE A 132 33.02 25.97 -8.99
N ILE A 133 32.35 26.64 -8.04
CA ILE A 133 30.90 26.81 -8.04
C ILE A 133 30.43 27.64 -9.23
N GLY A 134 31.13 28.77 -9.53
CA GLY A 134 30.77 29.62 -10.65
C GLY A 134 30.85 28.90 -12.00
N GLU A 135 31.82 28.00 -12.19
CA GLU A 135 31.91 27.15 -13.37
C GLU A 135 30.79 26.10 -13.41
N LEU A 136 30.61 25.33 -12.32
CA LEU A 136 29.65 24.25 -12.27
C LEU A 136 28.19 24.75 -12.34
N THR A 137 27.85 25.85 -11.67
CA THR A 137 26.50 26.43 -11.72
C THR A 137 26.14 26.93 -13.10
N ARG A 138 27.10 27.56 -13.82
CA ARG A 138 26.91 27.95 -15.23
C ARG A 138 26.70 26.72 -16.12
N SER A 139 27.55 25.68 -15.97
CA SER A 139 27.48 24.48 -16.82
C SER A 139 26.21 23.66 -16.56
N LEU A 140 25.72 23.62 -15.32
CA LEU A 140 24.54 22.87 -14.93
C LEU A 140 23.22 23.66 -15.06
N GLY A 141 23.29 24.99 -15.18
CA GLY A 141 22.14 25.88 -15.25
C GLY A 141 21.37 25.91 -13.92
N VAL A 142 22.08 25.94 -12.80
CA VAL A 142 21.49 25.97 -11.44
C VAL A 142 22.08 27.11 -10.62
N THR A 143 21.38 27.52 -9.56
CA THR A 143 21.89 28.48 -8.57
C THR A 143 21.87 27.81 -7.20
N ALA A 144 22.95 27.93 -6.45
CA ALA A 144 23.05 27.44 -5.08
C ALA A 144 24.06 28.28 -4.30
N VAL A 145 23.80 28.42 -2.99
CA VAL A 145 24.76 29.03 -2.06
C VAL A 145 25.51 27.93 -1.35
N VAL A 146 26.84 28.02 -1.26
CA VAL A 146 27.64 27.09 -0.48
C VAL A 146 27.89 27.65 0.91
N ARG A 147 27.65 26.81 1.89
CA ARG A 147 27.95 27.11 3.30
C ARG A 147 28.77 25.98 3.91
N VAL A 148 29.64 26.33 4.83
CA VAL A 148 30.47 25.37 5.56
C VAL A 148 30.04 25.31 7.03
N SER A 149 29.99 24.12 7.57
CA SER A 149 29.60 23.87 8.96
C SER A 149 30.50 22.78 9.59
N ASP A 150 30.83 22.98 10.87
CA ASP A 150 31.53 21.97 11.67
C ASP A 150 30.57 20.92 12.26
N ASP A 151 29.26 21.19 12.23
CA ASP A 151 28.21 20.28 12.72
C ASP A 151 27.87 19.16 11.72
N LEU A 152 28.55 19.11 10.57
CA LEU A 152 28.27 18.16 9.48
C LEU A 152 29.40 17.14 9.31
N GLU A 153 28.99 15.91 9.10
CA GLU A 153 29.91 14.79 8.84
C GLU A 153 30.08 14.49 7.35
N GLY A 154 29.21 15.01 6.51
CA GLY A 154 29.24 14.84 5.06
C GLY A 154 28.51 15.97 4.35
N PRO A 155 28.78 16.12 3.03
CA PRO A 155 28.06 17.07 2.19
C PRO A 155 26.57 16.83 2.21
N ALA A 156 25.76 17.89 2.06
CA ALA A 156 24.32 17.80 1.97
C ALA A 156 23.74 18.99 1.20
N THR A 157 22.69 18.72 0.44
CA THR A 157 21.91 19.75 -0.26
C THR A 157 20.55 19.94 0.39
N VAL A 158 20.18 21.20 0.67
CA VAL A 158 18.95 21.56 1.38
C VAL A 158 18.26 22.72 0.68
N GLY A 159 16.92 22.69 0.67
CA GLY A 159 16.08 23.79 0.21
C GLY A 159 15.60 23.63 -1.23
N LEU A 160 14.48 24.32 -1.53
CA LEU A 160 13.76 24.19 -2.80
C LEU A 160 13.89 25.47 -3.67
N ARG A 161 13.62 26.65 -3.06
CA ARG A 161 13.65 27.94 -3.76
C ARG A 161 15.03 28.57 -3.73
N ASN A 162 15.70 28.49 -2.59
CA ASN A 162 17.04 28.99 -2.36
C ASN A 162 17.88 27.79 -1.89
N PRO A 163 18.33 26.91 -2.79
CA PRO A 163 19.08 25.74 -2.41
C PRO A 163 20.44 26.11 -1.82
N VAL A 164 20.78 25.45 -0.74
CA VAL A 164 22.06 25.59 -0.05
C VAL A 164 22.78 24.26 -0.09
N VAL A 165 24.01 24.27 -0.54
CA VAL A 165 24.96 23.17 -0.42
C VAL A 165 25.73 23.36 0.87
N LEU A 166 25.54 22.44 1.81
CA LEU A 166 26.26 22.40 3.07
C LEU A 166 27.47 21.48 2.95
N LEU A 167 28.63 21.97 3.31
CA LEU A 167 29.88 21.19 3.29
C LEU A 167 30.50 21.11 4.69
N PRO A 168 31.07 19.98 5.09
CA PRO A 168 31.95 19.94 6.24
C PRO A 168 33.25 20.67 5.95
N ARG A 169 33.86 21.27 6.96
CA ARG A 169 35.12 22.03 6.82
C ARG A 169 36.27 21.20 6.25
N SER A 170 36.28 19.89 6.45
CA SER A 170 37.28 18.97 5.92
C SER A 170 37.39 18.98 4.40
N VAL A 171 36.33 19.36 3.66
CA VAL A 171 36.35 19.47 2.20
C VAL A 171 37.41 20.47 1.70
N ARG A 172 37.69 21.53 2.48
CA ARG A 172 38.70 22.52 2.12
C ARG A 172 40.14 21.98 2.01
N GLN A 173 40.40 20.90 2.76
CA GLN A 173 41.73 20.28 2.80
C GLN A 173 41.96 19.25 1.68
N MET A 174 40.89 18.96 0.91
CA MET A 174 40.96 18.00 -0.20
C MET A 174 41.51 18.64 -1.47
N SER A 175 41.96 17.80 -2.40
CA SER A 175 42.42 18.27 -3.69
C SER A 175 41.30 18.97 -4.49
N ALA A 176 41.65 19.91 -5.36
CA ALA A 176 40.69 20.64 -6.20
C ALA A 176 39.81 19.70 -7.05
N ALA A 177 40.36 18.57 -7.50
CA ALA A 177 39.63 17.55 -8.25
C ALA A 177 38.55 16.89 -7.39
N VAL A 178 38.85 16.54 -6.12
CA VAL A 178 37.91 15.97 -5.16
C VAL A 178 36.84 16.99 -4.77
N GLN A 179 37.22 18.24 -4.48
CA GLN A 179 36.29 19.33 -4.22
C GLN A 179 35.30 19.53 -5.37
N ARG A 180 35.81 19.54 -6.61
CA ARG A 180 34.97 19.65 -7.81
C ARG A 180 33.99 18.48 -7.94
N ALA A 181 34.44 17.27 -7.66
CA ALA A 181 33.60 16.08 -7.71
C ALA A 181 32.46 16.14 -6.67
N ILE A 182 32.76 16.54 -5.42
CA ILE A 182 31.78 16.73 -4.36
C ILE A 182 30.76 17.80 -4.72
N LEU A 183 31.20 18.96 -5.13
CA LEU A 183 30.33 20.08 -5.50
C LEU A 183 29.48 19.75 -6.73
N CYS A 184 30.01 19.06 -7.73
CA CYS A 184 29.26 18.61 -8.88
C CYS A 184 28.12 17.66 -8.46
N HIS A 185 28.40 16.70 -7.56
CA HIS A 185 27.42 15.77 -7.01
C HIS A 185 26.29 16.51 -6.29
N GLU A 186 26.62 17.42 -5.38
CA GLU A 186 25.61 18.20 -4.62
C GLU A 186 24.79 19.12 -5.53
N LEU A 187 25.40 19.78 -6.51
CA LEU A 187 24.69 20.64 -7.47
C LEU A 187 23.77 19.84 -8.40
N LEU A 188 24.07 18.56 -8.67
CA LEU A 188 23.16 17.67 -9.39
C LEU A 188 21.92 17.34 -8.57
N HIS A 189 22.02 17.18 -7.26
CA HIS A 189 20.85 17.06 -6.36
C HIS A 189 19.98 18.33 -6.40
N VAL A 190 20.62 19.54 -6.42
CA VAL A 190 19.90 20.81 -6.64
C VAL A 190 19.13 20.79 -7.95
N LYS A 191 19.81 20.47 -9.05
CA LYS A 191 19.22 20.42 -10.41
C LYS A 191 18.01 19.54 -10.50
N ARG A 192 18.07 18.39 -9.82
CA ARG A 192 17.00 17.37 -9.81
C ARG A 192 15.90 17.66 -8.79
N ARG A 193 16.09 18.64 -7.91
CA ARG A 193 15.20 18.94 -6.79
C ARG A 193 14.97 17.73 -5.86
N ASP A 194 16.02 16.96 -5.64
CA ASP A 194 15.97 15.71 -4.89
C ASP A 194 15.55 15.94 -3.43
N TRP A 195 15.77 17.13 -2.87
CA TRP A 195 15.28 17.54 -1.55
C TRP A 195 13.77 17.36 -1.39
N LEU A 196 12.98 17.80 -2.39
CA LEU A 196 11.52 17.70 -2.35
C LEU A 196 11.07 16.23 -2.38
N GLN A 197 11.73 15.43 -3.23
CA GLN A 197 11.42 13.99 -3.34
C GLN A 197 11.73 13.27 -2.02
N THR A 198 12.88 13.54 -1.42
CA THR A 198 13.28 12.98 -0.12
C THR A 198 12.30 13.34 0.98
N LEU A 199 11.84 14.60 1.03
CA LEU A 199 10.85 15.03 2.02
C LEU A 199 9.51 14.29 1.83
N GLY A 200 9.02 14.16 0.59
CA GLY A 200 7.81 13.40 0.28
C GLY A 200 7.92 11.92 0.65
N GLU A 201 9.07 11.30 0.38
CA GLU A 201 9.35 9.92 0.76
C GLU A 201 9.39 9.72 2.29
N GLU A 202 9.94 10.69 3.05
CA GLU A 202 9.95 10.62 4.52
C GLU A 202 8.56 10.82 5.13
N VAL A 203 7.72 11.68 4.53
CA VAL A 203 6.30 11.79 4.93
C VAL A 203 5.58 10.47 4.66
N TRP A 204 5.71 9.90 3.44
CA TRP A 204 5.11 8.61 3.10
C TRP A 204 5.59 7.49 4.03
N ARG A 205 6.89 7.42 4.31
CA ARG A 205 7.49 6.48 5.27
C ARG A 205 6.97 6.69 6.69
N SER A 206 6.64 7.92 7.08
CA SER A 206 6.07 8.23 8.39
C SER A 206 4.63 7.76 8.50
N LEU A 207 3.82 7.91 7.45
CA LEU A 207 2.46 7.40 7.37
C LEU A 207 2.40 5.87 7.42
N LEU A 208 3.38 5.20 6.81
CA LEU A 208 3.50 3.75 6.74
C LEU A 208 4.65 3.23 7.62
N TRP A 209 4.85 3.82 8.80
CA TRP A 209 5.98 3.51 9.68
C TRP A 209 6.07 2.04 10.07
N PHE A 210 4.93 1.38 10.20
CA PHE A 210 4.81 -0.04 10.56
C PHE A 210 5.02 -0.99 9.37
N HIS A 211 5.13 -0.46 8.14
CA HIS A 211 5.07 -1.27 6.92
C HIS A 211 6.47 -1.51 6.34
N PRO A 212 7.02 -2.75 6.40
CA PRO A 212 8.39 -3.03 5.98
C PRO A 212 8.64 -2.72 4.49
N HIS A 213 7.67 -2.99 3.61
CA HIS A 213 7.81 -2.73 2.17
C HIS A 213 7.87 -1.24 1.85
N ALA A 214 7.24 -0.36 2.64
CA ALA A 214 7.38 1.08 2.49
C ALA A 214 8.82 1.53 2.75
N HIS A 215 9.44 1.02 3.80
CA HIS A 215 10.85 1.28 4.10
C HIS A 215 11.78 0.74 3.01
N LEU A 216 11.45 -0.43 2.45
CA LEU A 216 12.23 -1.03 1.37
C LEU A 216 12.16 -0.20 0.09
N VAL A 217 10.96 0.24 -0.35
CA VAL A 217 10.78 1.12 -1.52
C VAL A 217 11.54 2.43 -1.35
N ALA A 218 11.40 3.11 -0.21
CA ALA A 218 12.12 4.36 0.07
C ALA A 218 13.65 4.16 0.06
N SER A 219 14.14 3.03 0.59
CA SER A 219 15.58 2.68 0.56
C SER A 219 16.08 2.46 -0.87
N LYS A 220 15.29 1.77 -1.72
CA LYS A 220 15.63 1.54 -3.13
C LYS A 220 15.57 2.81 -3.97
N LEU A 221 14.59 3.69 -3.71
CA LEU A 221 14.51 5.01 -4.32
C LEU A 221 15.74 5.86 -4.01
N SER A 222 16.11 5.94 -2.73
CA SER A 222 17.30 6.67 -2.30
C SER A 222 18.55 6.14 -2.98
N LEU A 223 18.77 4.81 -2.98
CA LEU A 223 19.92 4.19 -3.66
C LEU A 223 19.94 4.50 -5.17
N ALA A 224 18.81 4.29 -5.86
CA ALA A 224 18.74 4.52 -7.30
C ALA A 224 18.97 6.01 -7.67
N ARG A 225 18.57 6.92 -6.79
CA ARG A 225 18.82 8.36 -6.93
C ARG A 225 20.30 8.67 -6.85
N GLU A 226 20.99 8.17 -5.83
CA GLU A 226 22.45 8.32 -5.69
C GLU A 226 23.19 7.79 -6.92
N MET A 227 22.84 6.58 -7.38
CA MET A 227 23.46 5.98 -8.57
C MET A 227 23.31 6.83 -9.82
N VAL A 228 22.17 7.49 -10.02
CA VAL A 228 21.97 8.41 -11.17
C VAL A 228 22.82 9.66 -11.04
N VAL A 229 22.98 10.18 -9.84
CA VAL A 229 23.82 11.36 -9.57
C VAL A 229 25.29 10.99 -9.68
N ASP A 230 25.70 9.81 -9.19
CA ASP A 230 27.06 9.29 -9.33
C ASP A 230 27.48 9.18 -10.82
N GLU A 231 26.63 8.52 -11.63
CA GLU A 231 26.86 8.39 -13.08
C GLU A 231 27.02 9.76 -13.74
N ALA A 232 26.13 10.70 -13.43
CA ALA A 232 26.18 12.05 -13.99
C ALA A 232 27.41 12.83 -13.53
N THR A 233 27.82 12.70 -12.26
CA THR A 233 29.02 13.33 -11.72
C THR A 233 30.25 12.86 -12.45
N ILE A 234 30.42 11.55 -12.65
CA ILE A 234 31.56 10.97 -13.38
C ILE A 234 31.60 11.46 -14.85
N LEU A 235 30.45 11.51 -15.50
CA LEU A 235 30.33 11.96 -16.89
C LEU A 235 30.74 13.44 -17.06
N ILE A 236 30.40 14.29 -16.06
CA ILE A 236 30.68 15.73 -16.10
C ILE A 236 32.12 16.03 -15.71
N THR A 237 32.58 15.44 -14.61
CA THR A 237 33.94 15.69 -14.09
C THR A 237 35.03 14.96 -14.90
N ARG A 238 34.67 13.84 -15.53
CA ARG A 238 35.56 12.91 -16.25
C ARG A 238 36.73 12.39 -15.41
N ASP A 239 36.58 12.42 -14.09
CA ASP A 239 37.58 11.96 -13.13
C ASP A 239 36.97 10.99 -12.13
N ARG A 240 36.93 9.69 -12.49
CA ARG A 240 36.44 8.60 -11.66
C ARG A 240 37.24 8.44 -10.38
N ARG A 241 38.58 8.71 -10.44
CA ARG A 241 39.46 8.54 -9.29
C ARG A 241 39.14 9.58 -8.22
N ALA A 242 39.10 10.85 -8.58
CA ALA A 242 38.75 11.93 -7.66
C ALA A 242 37.36 11.72 -7.05
N TYR A 243 36.41 11.20 -7.84
CA TYR A 243 35.09 10.91 -7.34
C TYR A 243 35.09 9.72 -6.35
N ALA A 244 35.84 8.66 -6.63
CA ALA A 244 35.99 7.54 -5.70
C ALA A 244 36.68 7.98 -4.38
N GLU A 245 37.71 8.83 -4.46
CA GLU A 245 38.34 9.43 -3.29
C GLU A 245 37.35 10.28 -2.47
N ALA A 246 36.48 11.06 -3.14
CA ALA A 246 35.42 11.83 -2.51
C ALA A 246 34.44 10.93 -1.72
N LEU A 247 34.00 9.83 -2.33
CA LEU A 247 33.11 8.87 -1.66
C LEU A 247 33.76 8.19 -0.45
N LEU A 248 35.04 7.82 -0.59
CA LEU A 248 35.79 7.17 0.48
C LEU A 248 36.04 8.13 1.65
N ALA A 249 36.26 9.41 1.40
CA ALA A 249 36.49 10.42 2.44
C ALA A 249 35.32 10.53 3.44
N PHE A 250 34.08 10.24 2.97
CA PHE A 250 32.87 10.26 3.82
C PHE A 250 32.34 8.88 4.16
N SER A 251 33.16 7.83 4.01
CA SER A 251 32.75 6.43 4.25
C SER A 251 32.73 6.03 5.73
N ASN A 252 33.47 6.74 6.59
CA ASN A 252 33.65 6.35 7.98
C ASN A 252 32.37 6.63 8.81
N PRO A 253 31.80 5.62 9.50
CA PRO A 253 30.62 5.79 10.32
C PRO A 253 30.97 6.54 11.62
N GLN A 254 30.76 7.83 11.64
CA GLN A 254 30.76 8.65 12.86
C GLN A 254 29.38 8.61 13.52
N PRO A 255 29.22 8.88 14.82
CA PRO A 255 27.95 8.83 15.52
C PRO A 255 26.93 9.82 14.91
N HIS A 256 25.77 9.31 14.59
CA HIS A 256 24.72 10.01 13.83
C HIS A 256 24.15 11.21 14.60
N VAL A 257 24.03 12.33 13.92
CA VAL A 257 23.20 13.45 14.38
C VAL A 257 21.73 13.00 14.32
N ILE A 258 21.14 12.79 15.48
CA ILE A 258 19.76 12.32 15.63
C ILE A 258 18.79 13.25 14.85
N GLY A 259 17.92 12.66 13.99
CA GLY A 259 16.85 13.35 13.28
C GLY A 259 17.21 13.97 11.92
N VAL A 260 18.48 14.05 11.52
CA VAL A 260 18.92 14.59 10.21
C VAL A 260 19.32 13.48 9.23
N THR A 261 19.45 12.25 9.72
CA THR A 261 19.92 11.07 8.97
C THR A 261 19.16 10.77 7.65
N PRO A 262 17.85 11.04 7.51
CA PRO A 262 17.14 10.84 6.24
C PRO A 262 17.67 11.73 5.11
N PHE A 263 18.24 12.87 5.46
CA PHE A 263 18.72 13.88 4.51
C PHE A 263 20.22 13.77 4.22
N ILE A 264 20.94 12.89 4.93
CA ILE A 264 22.38 12.66 4.79
C ILE A 264 22.59 11.16 4.51
N GLY A 265 22.63 10.79 3.23
CA GLY A 265 22.65 9.39 2.80
C GLY A 265 23.96 8.66 3.10
N ARG A 266 23.90 7.52 3.86
CA ARG A 266 25.10 6.74 4.24
C ARG A 266 25.08 5.23 3.97
N ARG A 267 23.91 4.63 3.75
CA ARG A 267 23.80 3.16 3.81
C ARG A 267 24.20 2.38 2.55
N THR A 268 24.68 3.05 1.51
CA THR A 268 24.80 2.46 0.17
C THR A 268 26.19 2.54 -0.45
N LEU A 269 27.20 2.98 0.30
CA LEU A 269 28.53 3.29 -0.22
C LEU A 269 29.17 2.10 -0.94
N GLY A 270 29.18 0.91 -0.32
CA GLY A 270 29.78 -0.28 -0.95
C GLY A 270 29.16 -0.61 -2.32
N HIS A 271 27.83 -0.45 -2.42
CA HIS A 271 27.12 -0.69 -3.68
C HIS A 271 27.38 0.41 -4.72
N ARG A 272 27.54 1.68 -4.28
CA ARG A 272 27.92 2.80 -5.16
C ARG A 272 29.31 2.61 -5.73
N ILE A 273 30.28 2.20 -4.91
CA ILE A 273 31.65 1.94 -5.37
C ILE A 273 31.70 0.77 -6.35
N SER A 274 30.99 -0.34 -6.10
CA SER A 274 30.99 -1.47 -7.03
C SER A 274 30.42 -1.11 -8.39
N LEU A 275 29.40 -0.26 -8.43
CA LEU A 275 28.79 0.19 -9.71
C LEU A 275 29.67 1.18 -10.48
N ILE A 276 30.47 2.00 -9.79
CA ILE A 276 31.48 2.86 -10.43
C ILE A 276 32.56 2.03 -11.12
N ALA A 277 32.86 0.83 -10.59
CA ALA A 277 33.84 -0.09 -11.16
C ALA A 277 33.30 -0.90 -12.36
N GLU A 278 31.98 -1.09 -12.46
CA GLU A 278 31.36 -1.86 -13.54
C GLU A 278 31.02 -0.97 -14.76
N GLU A 279 31.59 -1.26 -15.91
CA GLU A 279 31.22 -0.66 -17.20
C GLU A 279 30.11 -1.48 -17.86
N GLY A 280 28.86 -1.30 -17.42
CA GLY A 280 27.72 -1.99 -18.02
C GLY A 280 26.94 -1.09 -18.97
N SER A 281 27.03 -1.28 -20.30
CA SER A 281 26.15 -0.58 -21.25
C SER A 281 25.00 -1.51 -21.67
N MET A 282 23.77 -1.08 -21.41
CA MET A 282 22.56 -1.71 -21.98
C MET A 282 22.15 -0.93 -23.24
N SER A 283 21.78 -1.61 -24.33
CA SER A 283 21.26 -0.93 -25.50
C SER A 283 19.97 -0.16 -25.17
N ARG A 284 19.78 1.02 -25.76
CA ARG A 284 18.59 1.87 -25.53
C ARG A 284 17.29 1.13 -25.82
N HIS A 285 17.25 0.35 -26.89
CA HIS A 285 16.06 -0.45 -27.24
C HIS A 285 15.72 -1.47 -26.15
N ARG A 286 16.71 -2.25 -25.71
CA ARG A 286 16.50 -3.23 -24.63
C ARG A 286 16.03 -2.55 -23.33
N ALA A 287 16.58 -1.39 -22.99
CA ALA A 287 16.17 -0.64 -21.80
C ALA A 287 14.71 -0.17 -21.87
N VAL A 288 14.27 0.33 -23.04
CA VAL A 288 12.88 0.78 -23.24
C VAL A 288 11.91 -0.40 -23.18
N VAL A 289 12.21 -1.51 -23.87
CA VAL A 289 11.38 -2.71 -23.86
C VAL A 289 11.28 -3.27 -22.43
N SER A 290 12.40 -3.34 -21.70
CA SER A 290 12.38 -3.81 -20.30
C SER A 290 11.56 -2.91 -19.40
N ALA A 291 11.66 -1.58 -19.55
CA ALA A 291 10.85 -0.64 -18.76
C ALA A 291 9.35 -0.77 -19.07
N PHE A 292 9.00 -0.96 -20.35
CA PHE A 292 7.60 -1.17 -20.76
C PHE A 292 7.04 -2.47 -20.19
N LEU A 293 7.77 -3.58 -20.32
CA LEU A 293 7.34 -4.89 -19.78
C LEU A 293 7.19 -4.83 -18.24
N ALA A 294 8.11 -4.17 -17.55
CA ALA A 294 8.02 -3.97 -16.11
C ALA A 294 6.79 -3.15 -15.73
N LEU A 295 6.48 -2.07 -16.46
CA LEU A 295 5.29 -1.25 -16.22
C LEU A 295 4.00 -2.06 -16.42
N VAL A 296 3.90 -2.83 -17.50
CA VAL A 296 2.73 -3.70 -17.76
C VAL A 296 2.56 -4.71 -16.63
N ALA A 297 3.65 -5.35 -16.20
CA ALA A 297 3.61 -6.32 -15.09
C ALA A 297 3.16 -5.66 -13.77
N LEU A 298 3.63 -4.45 -13.46
CA LEU A 298 3.22 -3.71 -12.27
C LEU A 298 1.73 -3.34 -12.30
N ILE A 299 1.22 -2.90 -13.44
CA ILE A 299 -0.22 -2.59 -13.61
C ILE A 299 -1.06 -3.86 -13.45
N ALA A 300 -0.68 -4.94 -14.12
CA ALA A 300 -1.40 -6.21 -14.08
C ALA A 300 -1.47 -6.78 -12.65
N ILE A 301 -0.33 -6.83 -11.94
CA ILE A 301 -0.32 -7.34 -10.55
C ILE A 301 -1.11 -6.44 -9.61
N THR A 302 -1.08 -5.11 -9.82
CA THR A 302 -1.83 -4.17 -9.01
C THR A 302 -3.33 -4.39 -9.20
N ALA A 303 -3.80 -4.52 -10.45
CA ALA A 303 -5.20 -4.81 -10.75
C ALA A 303 -5.64 -6.14 -10.13
N ALA A 304 -4.85 -7.20 -10.31
CA ALA A 304 -5.12 -8.51 -9.72
C ALA A 304 -5.11 -8.48 -8.17
N ALA A 305 -4.22 -7.69 -7.57
CA ALA A 305 -4.14 -7.56 -6.11
C ALA A 305 -5.32 -6.77 -5.53
N ILE A 306 -5.81 -5.74 -6.25
CA ILE A 306 -7.01 -4.97 -5.88
C ILE A 306 -8.24 -5.87 -5.95
N ASP A 307 -8.38 -6.64 -7.02
CA ASP A 307 -9.49 -7.59 -7.20
C ASP A 307 -9.49 -8.67 -6.12
N ARG A 308 -8.33 -9.24 -5.82
CA ARG A 308 -8.19 -10.34 -4.85
C ARG A 308 -8.28 -9.91 -3.39
N PHE A 309 -7.79 -8.71 -3.07
CA PHE A 309 -7.71 -8.17 -1.71
C PHE A 309 -8.25 -6.73 -1.67
N PRO A 310 -9.56 -6.50 -1.89
CA PRO A 310 -10.12 -5.15 -1.86
C PRO A 310 -10.03 -4.55 -0.46
N MET A 311 -9.58 -3.30 -0.36
CA MET A 311 -9.42 -2.62 0.93
C MET A 311 -10.75 -2.28 1.62
N PHE A 312 -11.78 -2.03 0.81
CA PHE A 312 -13.11 -1.63 1.26
C PHE A 312 -14.15 -2.72 1.00
N ALA A 313 -13.74 -3.97 1.22
CA ALA A 313 -14.75 -5.01 1.34
C ALA A 313 -15.68 -4.59 2.48
N THR A 314 -16.91 -4.24 2.16
CA THR A 314 -17.97 -4.25 3.14
C THR A 314 -18.02 -5.71 3.61
N LEU A 315 -17.49 -5.98 4.80
CA LEU A 315 -17.98 -7.10 5.57
C LEU A 315 -19.47 -6.82 5.65
N GLN A 316 -20.24 -7.36 4.74
CA GLN A 316 -21.65 -7.55 4.99
C GLN A 316 -21.64 -8.31 6.31
N ALA A 317 -21.98 -7.62 7.37
CA ALA A 317 -22.11 -8.24 8.67
C ALA A 317 -22.92 -9.48 8.37
N GLN A 318 -22.36 -10.67 8.57
CA GLN A 318 -23.14 -11.90 8.50
C GLN A 318 -24.26 -11.61 9.47
N SER A 319 -25.42 -11.27 8.93
CA SER A 319 -26.59 -11.00 9.75
C SER A 319 -26.73 -12.24 10.59
N VAL A 320 -26.62 -12.08 11.91
CA VAL A 320 -26.71 -13.21 12.81
C VAL A 320 -28.10 -13.79 12.57
N VAL A 321 -28.12 -14.92 11.87
CA VAL A 321 -29.39 -15.56 11.50
C VAL A 321 -29.95 -16.24 12.74
N TYR A 322 -31.01 -15.68 13.24
CA TYR A 322 -31.71 -16.23 14.41
C TYR A 322 -32.65 -17.36 14.01
N LYS A 323 -32.88 -18.28 14.95
CA LYS A 323 -34.00 -19.21 14.88
C LYS A 323 -35.20 -18.61 15.60
N PRO A 324 -36.44 -18.84 15.15
CA PRO A 324 -37.64 -18.43 15.89
C PRO A 324 -37.63 -18.98 17.32
N GLY A 325 -38.05 -18.17 18.27
CA GLY A 325 -38.01 -18.51 19.70
C GLY A 325 -37.02 -17.69 20.49
N ASN A 326 -36.92 -17.81 21.80
CA ASN A 326 -36.02 -17.08 22.69
C ASN A 326 -36.06 -15.56 22.49
N GLY A 327 -37.26 -14.96 22.39
CA GLY A 327 -37.40 -13.51 22.21
C GLY A 327 -37.34 -13.03 20.75
N VAL A 328 -37.21 -13.94 19.77
CA VAL A 328 -37.24 -13.63 18.34
C VAL A 328 -38.65 -13.96 17.78
N SER A 329 -39.31 -12.94 17.21
CA SER A 329 -40.62 -13.14 16.55
C SER A 329 -40.47 -13.80 15.18
N LEU A 330 -41.47 -14.60 14.79
CA LEU A 330 -41.54 -15.15 13.42
C LEU A 330 -41.77 -14.02 12.40
N PRO A 331 -41.15 -14.07 11.22
CA PRO A 331 -41.53 -13.24 10.08
C PRO A 331 -42.98 -13.51 9.64
N GLU A 332 -43.74 -12.45 9.34
CA GLU A 332 -45.12 -12.54 8.84
C GLU A 332 -45.14 -12.43 7.33
N VAL A 333 -45.88 -13.31 6.61
CA VAL A 333 -46.01 -13.27 5.16
C VAL A 333 -46.80 -12.02 4.74
N VAL A 334 -46.21 -11.19 3.88
CA VAL A 334 -46.89 -10.04 3.27
C VAL A 334 -47.35 -10.34 1.85
N LYS A 335 -46.54 -11.07 1.11
CA LYS A 335 -46.86 -11.45 -0.29
C LYS A 335 -46.38 -12.88 -0.53
N GLU A 336 -47.31 -13.73 -1.00
CA GLU A 336 -47.05 -15.10 -1.40
C GLU A 336 -47.02 -15.21 -2.93
N ALA A 337 -46.03 -15.92 -3.48
CA ALA A 337 -45.98 -16.31 -4.89
C ALA A 337 -46.14 -17.83 -5.01
N LYS A 338 -47.10 -18.26 -5.84
CA LYS A 338 -47.34 -19.69 -6.07
C LYS A 338 -46.27 -20.25 -7.02
N PRO A 339 -45.73 -21.45 -6.72
CA PRO A 339 -44.77 -22.10 -7.59
C PRO A 339 -45.39 -22.47 -8.93
N GLY A 340 -44.67 -22.21 -10.02
CA GLY A 340 -45.07 -22.61 -11.37
C GLY A 340 -44.88 -24.11 -11.56
N TYR A 341 -45.86 -24.78 -12.19
CA TYR A 341 -45.69 -26.18 -12.59
C TYR A 341 -44.88 -26.28 -13.86
N THR A 342 -43.86 -27.17 -13.89
CA THR A 342 -43.15 -27.45 -15.14
C THR A 342 -43.97 -28.32 -16.09
N PRO A 343 -43.91 -28.15 -17.42
CA PRO A 343 -44.65 -28.99 -18.36
C PRO A 343 -44.34 -30.47 -18.21
N ALA A 344 -43.07 -30.83 -17.91
CA ALA A 344 -42.64 -32.20 -17.73
C ALA A 344 -43.26 -32.84 -16.47
N ALA A 345 -43.26 -32.13 -15.33
CA ALA A 345 -43.88 -32.62 -14.10
C ALA A 345 -45.40 -32.71 -14.22
N MET A 346 -46.03 -31.86 -15.03
CA MET A 346 -47.47 -31.90 -15.31
C MET A 346 -47.84 -33.15 -16.11
N GLN A 347 -47.06 -33.52 -17.11
CA GLN A 347 -47.22 -34.76 -17.88
C GLN A 347 -46.99 -36.00 -17.02
N ALA A 348 -46.01 -36.00 -16.14
CA ALA A 348 -45.67 -37.05 -15.22
C ALA A 348 -46.64 -37.14 -14.03
N LYS A 349 -47.59 -36.17 -13.90
CA LYS A 349 -48.62 -36.09 -12.82
C LYS A 349 -48.03 -36.10 -11.40
N ILE A 350 -46.86 -35.50 -11.23
CA ILE A 350 -46.17 -35.46 -9.94
C ILE A 350 -46.89 -34.46 -9.02
N GLN A 351 -47.29 -34.86 -7.83
CA GLN A 351 -47.91 -34.00 -6.83
C GLN A 351 -47.23 -34.23 -5.47
N GLY A 352 -47.15 -33.17 -4.66
CA GLY A 352 -46.52 -33.21 -3.35
C GLY A 352 -46.05 -31.86 -2.89
N SER A 353 -45.18 -31.83 -1.90
CA SER A 353 -44.63 -30.60 -1.32
C SER A 353 -43.11 -30.61 -1.33
N VAL A 354 -42.52 -29.47 -1.66
CA VAL A 354 -41.11 -29.15 -1.49
C VAL A 354 -40.92 -28.36 -0.20
N TRP A 355 -39.97 -28.75 0.62
CA TRP A 355 -39.66 -28.03 1.86
C TRP A 355 -38.34 -27.28 1.68
N LEU A 356 -38.38 -25.98 1.95
CA LEU A 356 -37.25 -25.07 1.80
C LEU A 356 -36.89 -24.47 3.15
N ALA A 357 -35.61 -24.51 3.50
CA ALA A 357 -35.09 -23.68 4.58
C ALA A 357 -34.69 -22.33 3.95
N CYS A 358 -35.23 -21.24 4.47
CA CYS A 358 -35.01 -19.89 3.94
C CYS A 358 -34.56 -18.94 5.03
N VAL A 359 -33.79 -17.91 4.69
CA VAL A 359 -33.47 -16.81 5.57
C VAL A 359 -34.23 -15.57 5.12
N VAL A 360 -35.07 -15.04 6.00
CA VAL A 360 -35.73 -13.73 5.81
C VAL A 360 -34.84 -12.69 6.45
N ASP A 361 -34.37 -11.71 5.66
CA ASP A 361 -33.49 -10.64 6.13
C ASP A 361 -34.24 -9.52 6.90
N GLU A 362 -33.51 -8.51 7.33
CA GLU A 362 -34.01 -7.34 8.07
C GLU A 362 -34.99 -6.47 7.25
N THR A 363 -34.97 -6.61 5.91
CA THR A 363 -35.88 -5.91 5.00
C THR A 363 -37.13 -6.69 4.66
N GLY A 364 -37.15 -7.98 5.02
CA GLY A 364 -38.29 -8.91 4.75
C GLY A 364 -38.13 -9.66 3.44
N ASP A 365 -36.94 -9.63 2.83
CA ASP A 365 -36.63 -10.38 1.62
C ASP A 365 -36.04 -11.75 1.96
N ILE A 366 -36.24 -12.73 1.06
CA ILE A 366 -35.61 -14.05 1.18
C ILE A 366 -34.23 -13.99 0.51
N THR A 367 -33.19 -14.27 1.30
CA THR A 367 -31.79 -14.21 0.83
C THR A 367 -31.17 -15.57 0.59
N ASP A 368 -31.36 -16.53 1.50
CA ASP A 368 -30.79 -17.87 1.42
C ASP A 368 -31.92 -18.91 1.31
N VAL A 369 -31.84 -19.81 0.32
CA VAL A 369 -32.87 -20.82 0.06
C VAL A 369 -32.19 -22.16 -0.19
N GLU A 370 -32.45 -23.10 0.69
CA GLU A 370 -31.92 -24.48 0.62
C GLU A 370 -33.08 -25.48 0.62
N VAL A 371 -33.05 -26.47 -0.27
CA VAL A 371 -34.04 -27.54 -0.30
C VAL A 371 -33.74 -28.53 0.82
N THR A 372 -34.61 -28.59 1.85
CA THR A 372 -34.46 -29.54 2.96
C THR A 372 -35.17 -30.87 2.67
N ARG A 373 -36.21 -30.84 1.85
CA ARG A 373 -36.91 -32.05 1.38
C ARG A 373 -37.35 -31.83 -0.07
N SER A 374 -36.71 -32.53 -0.97
CA SER A 374 -37.04 -32.54 -2.38
C SER A 374 -38.34 -33.30 -2.64
N LEU A 375 -39.14 -32.82 -3.57
CA LEU A 375 -40.26 -33.54 -4.16
C LEU A 375 -39.79 -34.25 -5.45
N ASP A 376 -38.91 -33.59 -6.20
CA ASP A 376 -38.54 -34.05 -7.53
C ASP A 376 -37.22 -33.43 -7.96
N THR A 377 -36.26 -34.28 -8.30
CA THR A 377 -34.92 -33.87 -8.79
C THR A 377 -34.79 -33.91 -10.31
N GLU A 378 -35.77 -34.47 -11.03
CA GLU A 378 -35.69 -34.79 -12.46
C GLU A 378 -36.51 -33.82 -13.31
N TYR A 379 -37.72 -33.42 -12.85
CA TYR A 379 -38.69 -32.63 -13.60
C TYR A 379 -38.70 -31.13 -13.25
N GLY A 380 -37.79 -30.68 -12.35
CA GLY A 380 -37.51 -29.29 -12.05
C GLY A 380 -38.47 -28.60 -11.08
N LEU A 381 -39.29 -29.33 -10.30
CA LEU A 381 -40.21 -28.76 -9.32
C LEU A 381 -39.49 -28.11 -8.14
N ASP A 382 -38.32 -28.64 -7.75
CA ASP A 382 -37.50 -28.06 -6.68
C ASP A 382 -37.00 -26.65 -7.09
N GLN A 383 -36.56 -26.48 -8.36
CA GLN A 383 -36.13 -25.18 -8.86
C GLN A 383 -37.32 -24.20 -8.94
N ALA A 384 -38.48 -24.66 -9.41
CA ALA A 384 -39.68 -23.84 -9.46
C ALA A 384 -40.13 -23.39 -8.06
N ALA A 385 -39.94 -24.24 -7.03
CA ALA A 385 -40.19 -23.89 -5.65
C ALA A 385 -39.22 -22.82 -5.13
N ILE A 386 -37.91 -22.93 -5.42
CA ILE A 386 -36.89 -21.93 -5.09
C ILE A 386 -37.22 -20.60 -5.70
N ASP A 387 -37.55 -20.57 -7.01
CA ASP A 387 -37.86 -19.35 -7.76
C ASP A 387 -39.16 -18.67 -7.24
N ALA A 388 -40.13 -19.44 -6.81
CA ALA A 388 -41.32 -18.92 -6.16
C ALA A 388 -40.99 -18.34 -4.77
N ALA A 389 -40.23 -19.06 -3.96
CA ALA A 389 -39.85 -18.63 -2.60
C ALA A 389 -39.11 -17.28 -2.65
N ARG A 390 -38.21 -17.05 -3.60
CA ARG A 390 -37.50 -15.79 -3.77
C ARG A 390 -38.42 -14.58 -4.07
N GLN A 391 -39.63 -14.80 -4.53
CA GLN A 391 -40.60 -13.76 -4.80
C GLN A 391 -41.50 -13.44 -3.61
N TRP A 392 -41.41 -14.20 -2.54
CA TRP A 392 -42.16 -13.94 -1.32
C TRP A 392 -41.63 -12.71 -0.62
N LYS A 393 -42.50 -11.98 0.06
CA LYS A 393 -42.15 -10.84 0.91
C LYS A 393 -42.70 -11.05 2.30
N PHE A 394 -41.90 -10.68 3.29
CA PHE A 394 -42.25 -10.84 4.71
C PHE A 394 -42.13 -9.49 5.43
N LYS A 395 -42.85 -9.35 6.55
CA LYS A 395 -42.41 -8.43 7.59
C LYS A 395 -41.28 -9.16 8.37
N PRO A 396 -40.13 -8.49 8.58
CA PRO A 396 -39.00 -9.14 9.24
C PRO A 396 -39.32 -9.57 10.67
N GLY A 397 -38.71 -10.65 11.10
CA GLY A 397 -38.70 -11.04 12.51
C GLY A 397 -38.02 -9.97 13.36
N ARG A 398 -38.41 -9.86 14.62
CA ARG A 398 -37.87 -8.88 15.55
C ARG A 398 -37.28 -9.53 16.78
N LYS A 399 -36.19 -8.99 17.28
CA LYS A 399 -35.60 -9.28 18.57
C LYS A 399 -35.37 -7.97 19.32
N ASP A 400 -35.90 -7.85 20.53
CA ASP A 400 -35.84 -6.65 21.34
C ASP A 400 -36.28 -5.38 20.56
N GLY A 401 -37.35 -5.53 19.73
CA GLY A 401 -37.94 -4.47 18.93
C GLY A 401 -37.16 -4.12 17.62
N LYS A 402 -35.97 -4.66 17.41
CA LYS A 402 -35.15 -4.44 16.19
C LYS A 402 -35.43 -5.56 15.17
N PRO A 403 -35.52 -5.22 13.85
CA PRO A 403 -35.60 -6.22 12.80
C PRO A 403 -34.30 -7.03 12.74
N VAL A 404 -34.44 -8.36 12.57
CA VAL A 404 -33.32 -9.30 12.52
C VAL A 404 -33.54 -10.35 11.45
N ALA A 405 -32.47 -10.92 10.91
CA ALA A 405 -32.56 -12.02 9.98
C ALA A 405 -32.98 -13.30 10.70
N VAL A 406 -33.97 -13.99 10.15
CA VAL A 406 -34.56 -15.19 10.80
C VAL A 406 -34.64 -16.34 9.80
N ARG A 407 -34.17 -17.52 10.20
CA ARG A 407 -34.31 -18.75 9.41
C ARG A 407 -35.68 -19.34 9.63
N ILE A 408 -36.42 -19.57 8.55
CA ILE A 408 -37.73 -20.17 8.54
C ILE A 408 -37.76 -21.40 7.61
N THR A 409 -38.80 -22.24 7.76
CA THR A 409 -39.05 -23.31 6.82
C THR A 409 -40.36 -23.02 6.07
N LEU A 410 -40.30 -23.10 4.74
CA LEU A 410 -41.47 -22.93 3.87
C LEU A 410 -41.85 -24.27 3.24
N GLU A 411 -43.15 -24.54 3.15
CA GLU A 411 -43.71 -25.67 2.44
C GLU A 411 -44.44 -25.16 1.19
N LEU A 412 -43.97 -25.53 0.00
CA LEU A 412 -44.60 -25.22 -1.28
C LEU A 412 -45.25 -26.49 -1.86
N THR A 413 -46.56 -26.43 -2.04
CA THR A 413 -47.34 -27.59 -2.48
C THR A 413 -47.72 -27.50 -3.96
N PHE A 414 -47.45 -28.55 -4.70
CA PHE A 414 -47.84 -28.73 -6.11
C PHE A 414 -49.05 -29.66 -6.19
N ARG A 415 -50.18 -29.14 -6.71
CA ARG A 415 -51.40 -29.92 -6.91
C ARG A 415 -51.92 -29.68 -8.35
N LEU A 416 -52.25 -30.73 -9.03
CA LEU A 416 -52.93 -30.65 -10.31
C LEU A 416 -54.41 -30.25 -10.08
N ARG A 417 -54.86 -29.18 -10.74
CA ARG A 417 -56.28 -28.85 -10.77
C ARG A 417 -56.99 -29.93 -11.56
N LYS A 418 -58.07 -30.52 -11.00
CA LYS A 418 -59.04 -31.37 -11.71
C LYS A 418 -59.75 -30.56 -12.74
#